data_22d052d8ec6d0bbb9a485953838236a1
#
_entry.id   22d052d8ec6d0bbb9a485953838236a1
#
_cell.length_a   1.000
_cell.length_b   1.000
_cell.length_c   1.000
_cell.angle_alpha   90.00
_cell.angle_beta   90.00
_cell.angle_gamma   90.00
#
_symmetry.space_group_name_H-M   'P 1'
#
loop_
_entity.id
_entity.type
_entity.pdbx_description
1 polymer ?
#
loop_
_entity_poly.entity_id
_entity_poly.type
_entity_poly.pdbx_seq_one_letter_code
_entity_poly.pdbx_strand_id
1 'polypeptide(L)'
;MITQEDIDAFISDNPTVGASPMEYSYWVEGKIMTGGESRLFENVLGLVGEAGEIAEKTKKLIRDNATVKRGDMIKELGDVLFYVTALANHFD
;
A
#
# COMPACT_ATOMS: atom_id res chain seq x y z
N MET A 1 13.64 -5.24 -12.36
CA MET A 1 12.58 -6.03 -13.01
C MET A 1 12.14 -7.15 -12.09
N ILE A 2 10.86 -7.39 -11.97
CA ILE A 2 10.34 -8.51 -11.17
C ILE A 2 10.50 -9.80 -11.97
N THR A 3 11.14 -10.80 -11.38
CA THR A 3 11.32 -12.10 -12.01
C THR A 3 10.29 -13.10 -11.50
N GLN A 4 10.12 -14.20 -12.21
CA GLN A 4 9.24 -15.28 -11.76
C GLN A 4 9.71 -15.86 -10.42
N GLU A 5 11.02 -15.92 -10.23
CA GLU A 5 11.63 -16.39 -8.99
C GLU A 5 11.23 -15.48 -7.80
N ASP A 6 11.24 -14.16 -8.02
CA ASP A 6 10.81 -13.20 -7.00
C ASP A 6 9.34 -13.42 -6.61
N ILE A 7 8.48 -13.65 -7.60
CA ILE A 7 7.05 -13.90 -7.39
C ILE A 7 6.86 -15.20 -6.59
N ASP A 8 7.53 -16.26 -6.99
CA ASP A 8 7.41 -17.57 -6.34
C ASP A 8 7.87 -17.51 -4.87
N ALA A 9 8.98 -16.83 -4.61
CA ALA A 9 9.51 -16.65 -3.27
C ALA A 9 8.51 -15.86 -2.39
N PHE A 10 7.92 -14.82 -2.95
CA PHE A 10 6.96 -13.98 -2.22
C PHE A 10 5.68 -14.74 -1.87
N ILE A 11 5.14 -15.49 -2.83
CA ILE A 11 3.94 -16.30 -2.61
C ILE A 11 4.22 -17.38 -1.57
N SER A 12 5.39 -17.99 -1.62
CA SER A 12 5.79 -19.01 -0.65
C SER A 12 5.82 -18.46 0.78
N ASP A 13 6.35 -17.23 0.95
CA ASP A 13 6.48 -16.61 2.26
C ASP A 13 5.17 -15.99 2.76
N ASN A 14 4.33 -15.50 1.84
CA ASN A 14 3.06 -14.84 2.16
C ASN A 14 1.96 -15.30 1.21
N PRO A 15 1.41 -16.49 1.40
CA PRO A 15 0.45 -17.07 0.45
C PRO A 15 -0.85 -16.26 0.31
N THR A 16 -1.18 -15.41 1.27
CA THR A 16 -2.39 -14.58 1.22
C THR A 16 -2.18 -13.29 0.45
N VAL A 17 -0.92 -12.91 0.17
CA VAL A 17 -0.58 -11.64 -0.48
C VAL A 17 0.06 -11.94 -1.82
N GLY A 18 -0.52 -11.45 -2.89
CA GLY A 18 0.03 -11.55 -4.23
C GLY A 18 -0.52 -12.69 -5.07
N ALA A 19 -1.40 -13.53 -4.54
CA ALA A 19 -1.99 -14.61 -5.33
C ALA A 19 -2.99 -14.06 -6.35
N SER A 20 -3.89 -13.13 -5.95
CA SER A 20 -4.81 -12.46 -6.85
C SER A 20 -5.26 -11.14 -6.24
N PRO A 21 -5.79 -10.21 -7.08
CA PRO A 21 -6.38 -8.97 -6.55
C PRO A 21 -7.54 -9.22 -5.59
N MET A 22 -8.33 -10.25 -5.84
CA MET A 22 -9.45 -10.61 -4.98
C MET A 22 -8.97 -11.10 -3.61
N GLU A 23 -7.96 -11.95 -3.57
CA GLU A 23 -7.38 -12.43 -2.32
C GLU A 23 -6.73 -11.30 -1.55
N TYR A 24 -6.06 -10.39 -2.23
CA TYR A 24 -5.50 -9.20 -1.62
C TYR A 24 -6.60 -8.34 -0.99
N SER A 25 -7.73 -8.16 -1.68
CA SER A 25 -8.84 -7.37 -1.15
C SER A 25 -9.44 -8.00 0.09
N TYR A 26 -9.52 -9.33 0.17
CA TYR A 26 -9.97 -10.02 1.38
C TYR A 26 -8.99 -9.83 2.54
N TRP A 27 -7.70 -9.89 2.24
CA TRP A 27 -6.67 -9.65 3.25
C TRP A 27 -6.77 -8.22 3.81
N VAL A 28 -6.96 -7.24 2.94
CA VAL A 28 -7.12 -5.85 3.35
C VAL A 28 -8.35 -5.69 4.25
N GLU A 29 -9.49 -6.28 3.86
CA GLU A 29 -10.70 -6.23 4.68
C GLU A 29 -10.46 -6.77 6.09
N GLY A 30 -9.71 -7.85 6.21
CA GLY A 30 -9.39 -8.44 7.49
C GLY A 30 -8.51 -7.56 8.38
N LYS A 31 -7.85 -6.56 7.82
CA LYS A 31 -6.99 -5.62 8.55
C LYS A 31 -7.70 -4.33 8.94
N ILE A 32 -8.88 -4.06 8.38
CA ILE A 32 -9.61 -2.84 8.69
C ILE A 32 -10.28 -2.98 10.05
N MET A 33 -10.02 -2.02 10.92
CA MET A 33 -10.48 -2.03 12.31
C MET A 33 -11.64 -1.08 12.56
N THR A 34 -12.05 -0.32 11.56
CA THR A 34 -13.11 0.68 11.67
C THR A 34 -14.28 0.31 10.78
N GLY A 35 -15.46 0.87 11.07
CA GLY A 35 -16.66 0.64 10.29
C GLY A 35 -17.45 1.93 10.06
N GLY A 36 -18.47 1.85 9.20
CA GLY A 36 -19.36 2.97 8.91
C GLY A 36 -18.64 4.16 8.28
N GLU A 37 -19.09 5.36 8.60
CA GLU A 37 -18.52 6.60 8.06
C GLU A 37 -17.08 6.83 8.52
N SER A 38 -16.75 6.42 9.74
CA SER A 38 -15.38 6.53 10.25
C SER A 38 -14.39 5.77 9.37
N ARG A 39 -14.81 4.61 8.87
CA ARG A 39 -13.99 3.83 7.96
C ARG A 39 -13.66 4.60 6.69
N LEU A 40 -14.66 5.25 6.10
CA LEU A 40 -14.46 6.05 4.88
C LEU A 40 -13.47 7.17 5.13
N PHE A 41 -13.69 7.98 6.17
CA PHE A 41 -12.83 9.11 6.48
C PHE A 41 -11.40 8.67 6.81
N GLU A 42 -11.23 7.67 7.62
CA GLU A 42 -9.90 7.18 8.00
C GLU A 42 -9.12 6.65 6.80
N ASN A 43 -9.78 5.94 5.91
CA ASN A 43 -9.11 5.39 4.73
C ASN A 43 -8.77 6.48 3.70
N VAL A 44 -9.63 7.49 3.53
CA VAL A 44 -9.32 8.64 2.67
C VAL A 44 -8.16 9.43 3.24
N LEU A 45 -8.19 9.73 4.53
CA LEU A 45 -7.11 10.46 5.19
C LEU A 45 -5.81 9.65 5.18
N GLY A 46 -5.90 8.34 5.36
CA GLY A 46 -4.74 7.45 5.26
C GLY A 46 -4.13 7.47 3.87
N LEU A 47 -4.95 7.43 2.84
CA LEU A 47 -4.47 7.50 1.45
C LEU A 47 -3.74 8.82 1.18
N VAL A 48 -4.33 9.93 1.59
CA VAL A 48 -3.72 11.25 1.40
C VAL A 48 -2.41 11.35 2.17
N GLY A 49 -2.38 10.84 3.40
CA GLY A 49 -1.18 10.84 4.24
C GLY A 49 -0.04 10.04 3.61
N GLU A 50 -0.32 8.84 3.12
CA GLU A 50 0.71 7.99 2.50
C GLU A 50 1.18 8.56 1.16
N ALA A 51 0.28 9.12 0.36
CA ALA A 51 0.65 9.82 -0.86
C ALA A 51 1.54 11.03 -0.55
N GLY A 52 1.24 11.74 0.53
CA GLY A 52 2.04 12.86 1.01
C GLY A 52 3.45 12.44 1.42
N GLU A 53 3.60 11.26 2.03
CA GLU A 53 4.92 10.73 2.40
C GLU A 53 5.78 10.46 1.16
N ILE A 54 5.18 9.95 0.09
CA ILE A 54 5.88 9.76 -1.19
C ILE A 54 6.33 11.10 -1.75
N ALA A 55 5.45 12.08 -1.74
CA ALA A 55 5.75 13.43 -2.22
C ALA A 55 6.87 14.07 -1.40
N GLU A 56 6.86 13.92 -0.09
CA GLU A 56 7.89 14.47 0.80
C GLU A 56 9.26 13.82 0.55
N LYS A 57 9.30 12.52 0.37
CA LYS A 57 10.55 11.82 0.05
C LYS A 57 11.13 12.28 -1.30
N THR A 58 10.26 12.45 -2.29
CA THR A 58 10.65 12.94 -3.63
C THR A 58 11.17 14.38 -3.55
N LYS A 59 10.52 15.22 -2.76
CA LYS A 59 10.93 16.60 -2.53
C LYS A 59 12.34 16.66 -1.94
N LYS A 60 12.64 15.80 -0.99
CA LYS A 60 13.96 15.74 -0.36
C LYS A 60 15.06 15.32 -1.34
N LEU A 61 14.75 14.48 -2.31
CA LEU A 61 15.69 14.13 -3.37
C LEU A 61 16.17 15.36 -4.14
N ILE A 62 15.26 16.25 -4.46
CA ILE A 62 15.53 17.44 -5.28
C ILE A 62 16.15 18.53 -4.42
N ARG A 63 15.54 18.82 -3.27
CA ARG A 63 15.94 19.94 -2.42
C ARG A 63 17.29 19.70 -1.74
N ASP A 64 17.49 18.52 -1.18
CA ASP A 64 18.60 18.21 -0.28
C ASP A 64 19.64 17.30 -0.91
N ASN A 65 19.47 16.98 -2.20
CA ASN A 65 20.33 16.02 -2.90
C ASN A 65 20.45 14.68 -2.13
N ALA A 66 19.40 14.32 -1.44
CA ALA A 66 19.32 13.08 -0.69
C ALA A 66 19.03 11.90 -1.60
N THR A 67 19.30 10.69 -1.13
CA THR A 67 18.88 9.47 -1.82
C THR A 67 17.69 8.86 -1.12
N VAL A 68 16.72 8.37 -1.89
CA VAL A 68 15.59 7.63 -1.36
C VAL A 68 15.92 6.15 -1.45
N LYS A 69 15.81 5.44 -0.33
CA LYS A 69 16.01 4.00 -0.31
C LYS A 69 14.83 3.32 -1.01
N ARG A 70 15.16 2.40 -1.90
CA ARG A 70 14.14 1.67 -2.66
C ARG A 70 13.13 0.98 -1.73
N GLY A 71 13.59 0.38 -0.64
CA GLY A 71 12.72 -0.30 0.32
C GLY A 71 11.71 0.64 0.98
N ASP A 72 12.14 1.86 1.31
CA ASP A 72 11.24 2.86 1.91
C ASP A 72 10.14 3.27 0.93
N MET A 73 10.50 3.45 -0.35
CA MET A 73 9.52 3.83 -1.38
C MET A 73 8.53 2.69 -1.64
N ILE A 74 9.00 1.45 -1.69
CA ILE A 74 8.13 0.29 -1.87
C ILE A 74 7.14 0.17 -0.71
N LYS A 75 7.59 0.41 0.51
CA LYS A 75 6.72 0.41 1.68
C LYS A 75 5.62 1.47 1.57
N GLU A 76 5.96 2.68 1.20
CA GLU A 76 4.97 3.75 1.03
C GLU A 76 3.97 3.43 -0.08
N LEU A 77 4.44 2.87 -1.19
CA LEU A 77 3.57 2.46 -2.28
C LEU A 77 2.63 1.32 -1.84
N GLY A 78 3.12 0.39 -1.04
CA GLY A 78 2.30 -0.66 -0.46
C GLY A 78 1.20 -0.10 0.45
N ASP A 79 1.53 0.89 1.25
CA ASP A 79 0.56 1.56 2.13
C ASP A 79 -0.51 2.29 1.31
N VAL A 80 -0.13 2.94 0.21
CA VAL A 80 -1.09 3.57 -0.72
C VAL A 80 -2.03 2.51 -1.31
N LEU A 81 -1.47 1.40 -1.76
CA LEU A 81 -2.28 0.31 -2.33
C LEU A 81 -3.25 -0.26 -1.31
N PHE A 82 -2.84 -0.39 -0.05
CA PHE A 82 -3.72 -0.83 1.03
C PHE A 82 -4.95 0.08 1.14
N TYR A 83 -4.76 1.39 1.21
CA TYR A 83 -5.86 2.32 1.34
C TYR A 83 -6.73 2.41 0.09
N VAL A 84 -6.13 2.31 -1.11
CA VAL A 84 -6.90 2.25 -2.36
C VAL A 84 -7.81 1.02 -2.35
N THR A 85 -7.29 -0.12 -1.96
CA THR A 85 -8.06 -1.37 -1.91
C THR A 85 -9.15 -1.29 -0.85
N ALA A 86 -8.85 -0.74 0.33
CA ALA A 86 -9.83 -0.55 1.40
C ALA A 86 -10.98 0.34 0.95
N LEU A 87 -10.69 1.42 0.22
CA LEU A 87 -11.71 2.31 -0.33
C LEU A 87 -12.54 1.62 -1.42
N ALA A 88 -11.89 0.88 -2.31
CA ALA A 88 -12.60 0.12 -3.33
C ALA A 88 -13.58 -0.88 -2.68
N ASN A 89 -13.14 -1.59 -1.66
CA ASN A 89 -14.00 -2.52 -0.92
C ASN A 89 -15.18 -1.81 -0.25
N HIS A 90 -14.98 -0.59 0.22
CA HIS A 90 -16.04 0.18 0.88
C HIS A 90 -17.19 0.49 -0.08
N PHE A 91 -16.88 0.75 -1.34
CA PHE A 91 -17.87 1.13 -2.35
C PHE A 91 -18.40 -0.06 -3.16
N ASP A 92 -17.87 -1.24 -2.92
CA ASP A 92 -18.25 -2.43 -3.68
C ASP A 92 -19.30 -3.30 -2.91
#